data_2f2934e38b8dcece7608302b18a67cbb
#
_entry.id   2f2934e38b8dcece7608302b18a67cbb
#
_cell.length_a   1.000
_cell.length_b   1.000
_cell.length_c   1.000
_cell.angle_alpha   90.00
_cell.angle_beta   90.00
_cell.angle_gamma   90.00
#
_symmetry.space_group_name_H-M   'P 1'
#
loop_
_entity.id
_entity.type
_entity.pdbx_description
1 polymer ?
#
loop_
_entity_poly.entity_id
_entity_poly.type
_entity_poly.pdbx_seq_one_letter_code
_entity_poly.pdbx_strand_id
1 'polypeptide(L)'
;MEQGCYTATAVYISATSPTSPTGLAHAGPRPTAAEVQRQLDEARSVLESFYTRHQRALDSAVAAATAATARATTLLANAQAMQSRLSGVEGQWLQYPSVQTAHDAMQTATRELQLAQERADLVATRDAAERLDTAITALSAALHAAPGVADKARRTVSSVRTRLEAVRTRAADVKVNLSTLLREFHANCSADLVDNERLSRADLGSADALLEQAVLASRQGRPEAALDLARQARAAIAAAEDLVDAPLDRLALLRGLRDNPAEHERAVRFRLRDAQRLAVDRGAVAEWGSALDAQVERIDRIVGALQGRHPDYWGYHLALEEVSEFVAGIVTRIRQRSAQ
;
A
#
# COMPACT_ATOMS: atom_id res chain seq x y z
N MET A 1 6.84 -50.08 5.29
CA MET A 1 5.49 -50.47 5.68
C MET A 1 4.66 -50.96 4.49
N GLU A 2 4.51 -50.17 3.43
CA GLU A 2 3.79 -50.60 2.21
C GLU A 2 4.33 -51.92 1.62
N GLN A 3 5.66 -52.05 1.51
CA GLN A 3 6.31 -53.24 0.96
C GLN A 3 5.96 -54.49 1.75
N GLY A 4 5.88 -54.43 3.11
CA GLY A 4 5.51 -55.55 3.96
C GLY A 4 4.06 -55.98 3.78
N CYS A 5 3.12 -55.02 3.65
CA CYS A 5 1.71 -55.31 3.38
C CYS A 5 1.51 -55.89 1.98
N TYR A 6 2.18 -55.36 0.97
CA TYR A 6 2.15 -55.90 -0.39
C TYR A 6 2.70 -57.32 -0.46
N THR A 7 3.80 -57.63 0.26
CA THR A 7 4.39 -58.97 0.32
C THR A 7 3.42 -59.93 0.98
N ALA A 8 2.84 -59.58 2.13
CA ALA A 8 1.86 -60.46 2.84
C ALA A 8 0.60 -60.70 1.99
N THR A 9 0.10 -59.66 1.31
CA THR A 9 -1.04 -59.78 0.38
C THR A 9 -0.72 -60.69 -0.81
N ALA A 10 0.46 -60.53 -1.40
CA ALA A 10 0.89 -61.37 -2.55
C ALA A 10 1.04 -62.83 -2.16
N VAL A 11 1.59 -63.13 -0.97
CA VAL A 11 1.71 -64.49 -0.45
C VAL A 11 0.35 -65.11 -0.13
N TYR A 12 -0.58 -64.33 0.44
CA TYR A 12 -1.94 -64.78 0.70
C TYR A 12 -2.65 -65.11 -0.61
N ILE A 13 -2.60 -64.26 -1.63
CA ILE A 13 -3.20 -64.48 -2.96
C ILE A 13 -2.57 -65.70 -3.60
N SER A 14 -1.24 -65.89 -3.53
CA SER A 14 -0.57 -67.05 -4.09
C SER A 14 -0.91 -68.37 -3.43
N ALA A 15 -1.25 -68.32 -2.14
CA ALA A 15 -1.70 -69.50 -1.36
C ALA A 15 -3.14 -69.87 -1.61
N THR A 16 -4.03 -68.88 -1.89
CA THR A 16 -5.50 -69.09 -1.99
C THR A 16 -6.00 -69.16 -3.42
N SER A 17 -5.30 -68.60 -4.40
CA SER A 17 -5.73 -68.61 -5.82
C SER A 17 -5.15 -69.79 -6.58
N PRO A 18 -5.96 -70.57 -7.31
CA PRO A 18 -5.46 -71.70 -8.12
C PRO A 18 -4.70 -71.27 -9.37
N THR A 19 -4.94 -70.03 -9.83
CA THR A 19 -4.28 -69.43 -11.03
C THR A 19 -3.91 -67.96 -10.73
N SER A 20 -2.79 -67.50 -11.26
CA SER A 20 -2.45 -66.08 -11.24
C SER A 20 -3.50 -65.25 -12.00
N PRO A 21 -3.76 -63.97 -11.62
CA PRO A 21 -4.64 -63.08 -12.39
C PRO A 21 -4.24 -62.91 -13.85
N THR A 22 -2.99 -63.25 -14.18
CA THR A 22 -2.43 -63.23 -15.55
C THR A 22 -2.49 -64.58 -16.29
N GLY A 23 -3.16 -65.59 -15.68
CA GLY A 23 -3.33 -66.91 -16.34
C GLY A 23 -2.07 -67.80 -16.37
N LEU A 24 -0.96 -67.36 -15.78
CA LEU A 24 0.28 -68.13 -15.69
C LEU A 24 0.30 -68.97 -14.40
N ALA A 25 0.57 -70.28 -14.53
CA ALA A 25 0.72 -71.17 -13.38
C ALA A 25 1.93 -70.75 -12.52
N HIS A 26 1.80 -70.68 -11.19
CA HIS A 26 2.94 -70.40 -10.30
C HIS A 26 4.00 -71.51 -10.42
N ALA A 27 5.22 -71.10 -10.86
CA ALA A 27 6.37 -72.00 -11.04
C ALA A 27 7.14 -72.32 -9.76
N GLY A 28 6.64 -72.02 -8.54
CA GLY A 28 7.31 -72.21 -7.29
C GLY A 28 6.51 -73.04 -6.27
N PRO A 29 7.14 -73.60 -5.21
CA PRO A 29 6.43 -74.30 -4.14
C PRO A 29 5.42 -73.36 -3.51
N ARG A 30 4.16 -73.83 -3.36
CA ARG A 30 3.12 -73.08 -2.69
C ARG A 30 3.50 -72.82 -1.24
N PRO A 31 3.34 -71.57 -0.71
CA PRO A 31 3.62 -71.28 0.69
C PRO A 31 2.68 -72.11 1.57
N THR A 32 3.22 -72.63 2.67
CA THR A 32 2.43 -73.38 3.64
C THR A 32 1.50 -72.43 4.39
N ALA A 33 0.38 -72.97 4.95
CA ALA A 33 -0.56 -72.17 5.76
C ALA A 33 0.16 -71.50 6.92
N ALA A 34 1.15 -72.16 7.53
CA ALA A 34 2.00 -71.61 8.62
C ALA A 34 2.85 -70.45 8.15
N GLU A 35 3.40 -70.49 6.93
CA GLU A 35 4.19 -69.39 6.30
C GLU A 35 3.30 -68.16 6.04
N VAL A 36 2.11 -68.39 5.47
CA VAL A 36 1.14 -67.34 5.25
C VAL A 36 0.73 -66.67 6.58
N GLN A 37 0.41 -67.48 7.59
CA GLN A 37 0.03 -66.97 8.90
C GLN A 37 1.17 -66.14 9.53
N ARG A 38 2.37 -66.61 9.48
CA ARG A 38 3.53 -65.89 10.03
C ARG A 38 3.71 -64.52 9.36
N GLN A 39 3.63 -64.48 8.04
CA GLN A 39 3.77 -63.18 7.29
C GLN A 39 2.62 -62.21 7.54
N LEU A 40 1.37 -62.72 7.70
CA LEU A 40 0.25 -61.88 8.11
C LEU A 40 0.42 -61.34 9.52
N ASP A 41 0.91 -62.15 10.47
CA ASP A 41 1.17 -61.75 11.87
C ASP A 41 2.32 -60.72 11.93
N GLU A 42 3.40 -60.89 11.14
CA GLU A 42 4.45 -59.90 11.00
C GLU A 42 3.94 -58.55 10.41
N ALA A 43 3.16 -58.63 9.33
CA ALA A 43 2.56 -57.42 8.74
C ALA A 43 1.64 -56.69 9.72
N ARG A 44 0.82 -57.44 10.46
CA ARG A 44 -0.07 -56.92 11.51
C ARG A 44 0.75 -56.25 12.63
N SER A 45 1.78 -56.89 13.13
CA SER A 45 2.66 -56.34 14.18
C SER A 45 3.34 -55.02 13.73
N VAL A 46 3.82 -54.95 12.48
CA VAL A 46 4.39 -53.74 11.92
C VAL A 46 3.33 -52.61 11.83
N LEU A 47 2.12 -52.92 11.40
CA LEU A 47 1.01 -51.99 11.36
C LEU A 47 0.62 -51.47 12.76
N GLU A 48 0.47 -52.37 13.74
CA GLU A 48 0.12 -52.02 15.11
C GLU A 48 1.22 -51.12 15.75
N SER A 49 2.50 -51.48 15.55
CA SER A 49 3.57 -50.66 16.06
C SER A 49 3.69 -49.30 15.42
N PHE A 50 3.39 -49.21 14.10
CA PHE A 50 3.32 -47.93 13.40
C PHE A 50 2.15 -47.08 13.92
N TYR A 51 0.97 -47.67 14.04
CA TYR A 51 -0.20 -46.96 14.55
C TYR A 51 0.02 -46.44 15.97
N THR A 52 0.51 -47.30 16.89
CA THR A 52 0.79 -46.88 18.27
C THR A 52 1.83 -45.75 18.35
N ARG A 53 2.87 -45.79 17.50
CA ARG A 53 3.91 -44.73 17.44
C ARG A 53 3.40 -43.41 16.89
N HIS A 54 2.48 -43.47 15.94
CA HIS A 54 1.99 -42.29 15.22
C HIS A 54 0.56 -41.87 15.56
N GLN A 55 -0.05 -42.53 16.53
CA GLN A 55 -1.46 -42.33 16.90
C GLN A 55 -1.83 -40.86 17.10
N ARG A 56 -1.01 -40.12 17.89
CA ARG A 56 -1.27 -38.68 18.13
C ARG A 56 -1.23 -37.84 16.87
N ALA A 57 -0.31 -38.14 15.97
CA ALA A 57 -0.19 -37.43 14.70
C ALA A 57 -1.37 -37.74 13.76
N LEU A 58 -1.80 -39.01 13.72
CA LEU A 58 -2.97 -39.44 12.95
C LEU A 58 -4.27 -38.82 13.49
N ASP A 59 -4.46 -38.86 14.81
CA ASP A 59 -5.64 -38.26 15.46
C ASP A 59 -5.71 -36.76 15.22
N SER A 60 -4.53 -36.07 15.31
CA SER A 60 -4.42 -34.63 15.01
C SER A 60 -4.73 -34.33 13.53
N ALA A 61 -4.24 -35.16 12.62
CA ALA A 61 -4.50 -34.99 11.18
C ALA A 61 -5.98 -35.20 10.85
N VAL A 62 -6.63 -36.21 11.44
CA VAL A 62 -8.06 -36.46 11.28
C VAL A 62 -8.87 -35.30 11.85
N ALA A 63 -8.52 -34.81 13.04
CA ALA A 63 -9.21 -33.67 13.65
C ALA A 63 -9.08 -32.41 12.78
N ALA A 64 -7.87 -32.12 12.26
CA ALA A 64 -7.64 -31.01 11.37
C ALA A 64 -8.41 -31.12 10.04
N ALA A 65 -8.48 -32.32 9.45
CA ALA A 65 -9.26 -32.59 8.25
C ALA A 65 -10.77 -32.37 8.48
N THR A 66 -11.28 -32.88 9.60
CA THR A 66 -12.70 -32.70 9.98
C THR A 66 -13.02 -31.22 10.20
N ALA A 67 -12.16 -30.49 10.90
CA ALA A 67 -12.32 -29.05 11.14
C ALA A 67 -12.27 -28.24 9.83
N ALA A 68 -11.35 -28.57 8.91
CA ALA A 68 -11.26 -27.92 7.60
C ALA A 68 -12.52 -28.14 6.75
N THR A 69 -13.05 -29.37 6.74
CA THR A 69 -14.29 -29.70 6.01
C THR A 69 -15.51 -28.99 6.62
N ALA A 70 -15.63 -28.96 7.94
CA ALA A 70 -16.69 -28.23 8.62
C ALA A 70 -16.64 -26.72 8.36
N ARG A 71 -15.44 -26.11 8.41
CA ARG A 71 -15.25 -24.71 8.08
C ARG A 71 -15.63 -24.41 6.62
N ALA A 72 -15.20 -25.26 5.68
CA ALA A 72 -15.53 -25.12 4.27
C ALA A 72 -17.07 -25.16 4.05
N THR A 73 -17.78 -26.10 4.67
CA THR A 73 -19.24 -26.20 4.59
C THR A 73 -19.91 -24.93 5.11
N THR A 74 -19.46 -24.42 6.26
CA THR A 74 -19.97 -23.16 6.84
C THR A 74 -19.77 -21.97 5.91
N LEU A 75 -18.59 -21.84 5.32
CA LEU A 75 -18.28 -20.74 4.41
C LEU A 75 -19.07 -20.80 3.11
N LEU A 76 -19.31 -22.01 2.55
CA LEU A 76 -20.19 -22.18 1.40
C LEU A 76 -21.64 -21.79 1.71
N ALA A 77 -22.15 -22.14 2.89
CA ALA A 77 -23.47 -21.69 3.33
C ALA A 77 -23.54 -20.17 3.50
N ASN A 78 -22.49 -19.55 4.06
CA ASN A 78 -22.39 -18.08 4.16
C ASN A 78 -22.36 -17.40 2.78
N ALA A 79 -21.59 -17.95 1.83
CA ALA A 79 -21.56 -17.46 0.46
C ALA A 79 -22.92 -17.54 -0.22
N GLN A 80 -23.66 -18.64 -0.02
CA GLN A 80 -25.01 -18.80 -0.52
C GLN A 80 -26.00 -17.80 0.12
N ALA A 81 -25.87 -17.55 1.42
CA ALA A 81 -26.65 -16.50 2.10
C ALA A 81 -26.39 -15.11 1.53
N MET A 82 -25.12 -14.78 1.25
CA MET A 82 -24.75 -13.50 0.59
C MET A 82 -25.34 -13.41 -0.82
N GLN A 83 -25.31 -14.50 -1.60
CA GLN A 83 -25.93 -14.56 -2.92
C GLN A 83 -27.45 -14.32 -2.84
N SER A 84 -28.12 -14.88 -1.83
CA SER A 84 -29.55 -14.66 -1.60
C SER A 84 -29.87 -13.19 -1.25
N ARG A 85 -29.02 -12.52 -0.46
CA ARG A 85 -29.15 -11.08 -0.16
C ARG A 85 -29.06 -10.23 -1.44
N LEU A 86 -28.09 -10.56 -2.30
CA LEU A 86 -27.90 -9.88 -3.59
C LEU A 86 -29.03 -10.15 -4.59
N SER A 87 -29.73 -11.27 -4.48
CA SER A 87 -30.93 -11.57 -5.27
C SER A 87 -32.16 -10.78 -4.78
N GLY A 88 -32.09 -10.17 -3.61
CA GLY A 88 -33.12 -9.34 -2.99
C GLY A 88 -32.87 -7.85 -3.10
N VAL A 89 -33.17 -7.12 -2.03
CA VAL A 89 -33.10 -5.65 -1.95
C VAL A 89 -31.67 -5.11 -2.20
N GLU A 90 -30.66 -5.85 -1.81
CA GLU A 90 -29.26 -5.43 -1.95
C GLU A 90 -28.71 -5.58 -3.38
N GLY A 91 -29.43 -6.26 -4.28
CA GLY A 91 -29.07 -6.42 -5.69
C GLY A 91 -28.94 -5.09 -6.45
N GLN A 92 -29.62 -4.05 -5.99
CA GLN A 92 -29.45 -2.69 -6.54
C GLN A 92 -28.02 -2.16 -6.46
N TRP A 93 -27.23 -2.66 -5.48
CA TRP A 93 -25.84 -2.22 -5.27
C TRP A 93 -24.84 -2.92 -6.20
N LEU A 94 -25.23 -3.98 -6.94
CA LEU A 94 -24.39 -4.64 -7.93
C LEU A 94 -23.93 -3.71 -9.08
N GLN A 95 -24.61 -2.58 -9.27
CA GLN A 95 -24.15 -1.54 -10.20
C GLN A 95 -22.90 -0.78 -9.72
N TYR A 96 -22.50 -0.92 -8.45
CA TYR A 96 -21.32 -0.26 -7.91
C TYR A 96 -20.09 -1.15 -8.14
N PRO A 97 -19.02 -0.63 -8.80
CA PRO A 97 -17.83 -1.39 -9.11
C PRO A 97 -17.19 -2.10 -7.90
N SER A 98 -17.20 -1.48 -6.72
CA SER A 98 -16.67 -2.11 -5.50
C SER A 98 -17.46 -3.36 -5.08
N VAL A 99 -18.80 -3.30 -5.17
CA VAL A 99 -19.67 -4.43 -4.85
C VAL A 99 -19.54 -5.52 -5.91
N GLN A 100 -19.49 -5.15 -7.18
CA GLN A 100 -19.32 -6.09 -8.29
C GLN A 100 -17.98 -6.83 -8.18
N THR A 101 -16.88 -6.12 -7.97
CA THR A 101 -15.55 -6.73 -7.81
C THR A 101 -15.51 -7.69 -6.62
N ALA A 102 -16.09 -7.31 -5.48
CA ALA A 102 -16.14 -8.17 -4.30
C ALA A 102 -17.03 -9.40 -4.51
N HIS A 103 -18.14 -9.25 -5.23
CA HIS A 103 -19.03 -10.35 -5.60
C HIS A 103 -18.34 -11.35 -6.54
N ASP A 104 -17.65 -10.89 -7.58
CA ASP A 104 -16.92 -11.72 -8.53
C ASP A 104 -15.77 -12.49 -7.83
N ALA A 105 -15.09 -11.83 -6.90
CA ALA A 105 -14.06 -12.47 -6.05
C ALA A 105 -14.66 -13.58 -5.18
N MET A 106 -15.81 -13.33 -4.55
CA MET A 106 -16.53 -14.36 -3.75
C MET A 106 -16.96 -15.54 -4.62
N GLN A 107 -17.52 -15.29 -5.80
CA GLN A 107 -17.90 -16.37 -6.74
C GLN A 107 -16.70 -17.21 -7.18
N THR A 108 -15.56 -16.56 -7.44
CA THR A 108 -14.33 -17.23 -7.84
C THR A 108 -13.79 -18.10 -6.70
N ALA A 109 -13.68 -17.55 -5.49
CA ALA A 109 -13.25 -18.29 -4.30
C ALA A 109 -14.19 -19.45 -3.94
N THR A 110 -15.50 -19.28 -4.16
CA THR A 110 -16.51 -20.35 -3.97
C THR A 110 -16.24 -21.54 -4.90
N ARG A 111 -15.99 -21.28 -6.19
CA ARG A 111 -15.66 -22.33 -7.17
C ARG A 111 -14.33 -23.01 -6.85
N GLU A 112 -13.32 -22.27 -6.43
CA GLU A 112 -12.02 -22.83 -6.03
C GLU A 112 -12.16 -23.76 -4.83
N LEU A 113 -12.96 -23.39 -3.83
CA LEU A 113 -13.21 -24.21 -2.66
C LEU A 113 -13.96 -25.50 -3.02
N GLN A 114 -14.97 -25.42 -3.88
CA GLN A 114 -15.70 -26.61 -4.37
C GLN A 114 -14.76 -27.57 -5.12
N LEU A 115 -13.93 -27.05 -6.03
CA LEU A 115 -12.95 -27.86 -6.76
C LEU A 115 -11.90 -28.51 -5.85
N ALA A 116 -11.44 -27.81 -4.80
CA ALA A 116 -10.50 -28.36 -3.82
C ALA A 116 -11.14 -29.52 -3.02
N GLN A 117 -12.42 -29.39 -2.65
CA GLN A 117 -13.18 -30.45 -1.97
C GLN A 117 -13.40 -31.67 -2.88
N GLU A 118 -13.76 -31.47 -4.17
CA GLU A 118 -13.91 -32.54 -5.14
C GLU A 118 -12.62 -33.36 -5.34
N ARG A 119 -11.47 -32.72 -5.25
CA ARG A 119 -10.14 -33.34 -5.35
C ARG A 119 -9.68 -33.99 -4.05
N ALA A 120 -10.42 -33.84 -2.98
CA ALA A 120 -10.04 -34.27 -1.61
C ALA A 120 -8.66 -33.74 -1.13
N ASP A 121 -8.24 -32.56 -1.66
CA ASP A 121 -7.00 -31.91 -1.27
C ASP A 121 -7.23 -31.02 -0.05
N LEU A 122 -6.82 -31.50 1.12
CA LEU A 122 -7.04 -30.80 2.40
C LEU A 122 -6.26 -29.48 2.51
N VAL A 123 -5.07 -29.39 1.91
CA VAL A 123 -4.27 -28.15 1.94
C VAL A 123 -4.94 -27.10 1.04
N ALA A 124 -5.26 -27.47 -0.19
CA ALA A 124 -6.00 -26.61 -1.10
C ALA A 124 -7.36 -26.20 -0.55
N THR A 125 -8.07 -27.10 0.15
CA THR A 125 -9.36 -26.79 0.79
C THR A 125 -9.22 -25.74 1.88
N ARG A 126 -8.20 -25.84 2.73
CA ARG A 126 -7.93 -24.84 3.78
C ARG A 126 -7.62 -23.48 3.16
N ASP A 127 -6.71 -23.44 2.21
CA ASP A 127 -6.25 -22.20 1.58
C ASP A 127 -7.38 -21.54 0.75
N ALA A 128 -8.21 -22.32 0.08
CA ALA A 128 -9.42 -21.84 -0.61
C ALA A 128 -10.49 -21.32 0.37
N ALA A 129 -10.65 -21.98 1.52
CA ALA A 129 -11.55 -21.53 2.58
C ALA A 129 -11.13 -20.17 3.15
N GLU A 130 -9.82 -19.91 3.34
CA GLU A 130 -9.33 -18.62 3.79
C GLU A 130 -9.56 -17.51 2.75
N ARG A 131 -9.39 -17.82 1.47
CA ARG A 131 -9.73 -16.87 0.38
C ARG A 131 -11.22 -16.56 0.34
N LEU A 132 -12.08 -17.57 0.48
CA LEU A 132 -13.53 -17.37 0.51
C LEU A 132 -13.98 -16.54 1.71
N ASP A 133 -13.44 -16.79 2.90
CA ASP A 133 -13.70 -16.00 4.11
C ASP A 133 -13.35 -14.51 3.92
N THR A 134 -12.16 -14.26 3.33
CA THR A 134 -11.71 -12.91 2.98
C THR A 134 -12.67 -12.25 1.97
N ALA A 135 -13.10 -12.98 0.94
CA ALA A 135 -13.98 -12.45 -0.10
C ALA A 135 -15.41 -12.18 0.43
N ILE A 136 -15.95 -13.04 1.30
CA ILE A 136 -17.23 -12.80 1.99
C ILE A 136 -17.16 -11.54 2.86
N THR A 137 -16.08 -11.39 3.61
CA THR A 137 -15.85 -10.21 4.46
C THR A 137 -15.78 -8.94 3.62
N ALA A 138 -15.05 -8.96 2.50
CA ALA A 138 -14.93 -7.84 1.58
C ALA A 138 -16.28 -7.45 0.96
N LEU A 139 -17.08 -8.43 0.51
CA LEU A 139 -18.41 -8.18 -0.04
C LEU A 139 -19.38 -7.63 1.02
N SER A 140 -19.33 -8.17 2.24
CA SER A 140 -20.14 -7.65 3.35
C SER A 140 -19.81 -6.19 3.66
N ALA A 141 -18.52 -5.84 3.69
CA ALA A 141 -18.07 -4.46 3.90
C ALA A 141 -18.51 -3.53 2.75
N ALA A 142 -18.41 -3.97 1.50
CA ALA A 142 -18.84 -3.21 0.33
C ALA A 142 -20.36 -2.93 0.36
N LEU A 143 -21.17 -3.95 0.68
CA LEU A 143 -22.63 -3.82 0.82
C LEU A 143 -23.03 -2.88 1.97
N HIS A 144 -22.32 -2.96 3.09
CA HIS A 144 -22.56 -2.06 4.22
C HIS A 144 -22.24 -0.59 3.87
N ALA A 145 -21.20 -0.35 3.08
CA ALA A 145 -20.81 0.99 2.65
C ALA A 145 -21.74 1.57 1.55
N ALA A 146 -22.29 0.72 0.68
CA ALA A 146 -23.02 1.11 -0.52
C ALA A 146 -24.13 2.17 -0.31
N PRO A 147 -25.00 2.08 0.72
CA PRO A 147 -26.05 3.09 0.91
C PRO A 147 -25.54 4.51 1.12
N GLY A 148 -24.35 4.66 1.73
CA GLY A 148 -23.75 5.97 2.02
C GLY A 148 -22.90 6.57 0.90
N VAL A 149 -22.55 5.80 -0.13
CA VAL A 149 -21.59 6.24 -1.18
C VAL A 149 -22.15 7.39 -2.00
N ALA A 150 -23.42 7.39 -2.37
CA ALA A 150 -24.04 8.46 -3.15
C ALA A 150 -24.05 9.78 -2.39
N ASP A 151 -24.37 9.78 -1.10
CA ASP A 151 -24.35 10.97 -0.25
C ASP A 151 -22.93 11.49 -0.04
N LYS A 152 -21.98 10.58 0.16
CA LYS A 152 -20.56 10.92 0.25
C LYS A 152 -20.07 11.58 -1.03
N ALA A 153 -20.44 11.05 -2.20
CA ALA A 153 -20.08 11.61 -3.49
C ALA A 153 -20.61 13.05 -3.64
N ARG A 154 -21.89 13.27 -3.36
CA ARG A 154 -22.50 14.61 -3.44
C ARG A 154 -21.80 15.62 -2.54
N ARG A 155 -21.56 15.27 -1.27
CA ARG A 155 -20.85 16.14 -0.31
C ARG A 155 -19.41 16.42 -0.76
N THR A 156 -18.71 15.40 -1.26
CA THR A 156 -17.33 15.55 -1.72
C THR A 156 -17.26 16.48 -2.94
N VAL A 157 -18.10 16.28 -3.95
CA VAL A 157 -18.16 17.15 -5.15
C VAL A 157 -18.46 18.59 -4.76
N SER A 158 -19.44 18.82 -3.86
CA SER A 158 -19.77 20.17 -3.38
C SER A 158 -18.58 20.83 -2.65
N SER A 159 -17.90 20.10 -1.75
CA SER A 159 -16.73 20.61 -1.03
C SER A 159 -15.58 20.95 -1.96
N VAL A 160 -15.30 20.10 -2.97
CA VAL A 160 -14.22 20.36 -3.93
C VAL A 160 -14.58 21.57 -4.82
N ARG A 161 -15.83 21.75 -5.19
CA ARG A 161 -16.29 22.94 -5.93
C ARG A 161 -16.07 24.22 -5.14
N THR A 162 -16.42 24.24 -3.85
CA THR A 162 -16.17 25.41 -2.98
C THR A 162 -14.67 25.73 -2.90
N ARG A 163 -13.81 24.71 -2.81
CA ARG A 163 -12.35 24.91 -2.81
C ARG A 163 -11.86 25.49 -4.15
N LEU A 164 -12.37 24.98 -5.28
CA LEU A 164 -12.05 25.51 -6.62
C LEU A 164 -12.35 27.00 -6.72
N GLU A 165 -13.54 27.44 -6.29
CA GLU A 165 -13.93 28.85 -6.33
C GLU A 165 -13.04 29.72 -5.42
N ALA A 166 -12.66 29.21 -4.25
CA ALA A 166 -11.73 29.93 -3.36
C ALA A 166 -10.35 30.12 -3.99
N VAL A 167 -9.82 29.10 -4.67
CA VAL A 167 -8.53 29.20 -5.39
C VAL A 167 -8.65 30.12 -6.60
N ARG A 168 -9.75 30.06 -7.36
CA ARG A 168 -10.01 30.99 -8.48
C ARG A 168 -10.00 32.45 -8.02
N THR A 169 -10.59 32.73 -6.87
CA THR A 169 -10.58 34.08 -6.29
C THR A 169 -9.14 34.55 -6.03
N ARG A 170 -8.30 33.71 -5.43
CA ARG A 170 -6.88 34.04 -5.19
C ARG A 170 -6.06 34.11 -6.47
N ALA A 171 -6.37 33.31 -7.48
CA ALA A 171 -5.68 33.29 -8.76
C ALA A 171 -5.77 34.63 -9.50
N ALA A 172 -6.79 35.44 -9.25
CA ALA A 172 -6.91 36.79 -9.82
C ALA A 172 -5.75 37.73 -9.39
N ASP A 173 -5.15 37.49 -8.23
CA ASP A 173 -4.10 38.33 -7.68
C ASP A 173 -2.68 37.91 -8.12
N VAL A 174 -2.52 36.74 -8.76
CA VAL A 174 -1.19 36.20 -9.19
C VAL A 174 -0.45 37.21 -10.05
N LYS A 175 -1.14 37.76 -11.08
CA LYS A 175 -0.55 38.76 -11.99
C LYS A 175 -0.16 40.04 -11.28
N VAL A 176 -0.94 40.47 -10.32
CA VAL A 176 -0.68 41.70 -9.54
C VAL A 176 0.54 41.48 -8.64
N ASN A 177 0.60 40.35 -7.94
CA ASN A 177 1.73 39.98 -7.08
C ASN A 177 3.02 39.83 -7.88
N LEU A 178 2.97 39.15 -9.03
CA LEU A 178 4.13 39.00 -9.92
C LEU A 178 4.62 40.36 -10.46
N SER A 179 3.69 41.22 -10.89
CA SER A 179 4.05 42.60 -11.31
C SER A 179 4.67 43.43 -10.19
N THR A 180 4.23 43.19 -8.94
CA THR A 180 4.81 43.85 -7.77
C THR A 180 6.21 43.34 -7.48
N LEU A 181 6.43 42.01 -7.55
CA LEU A 181 7.78 41.42 -7.44
C LEU A 181 8.77 42.01 -8.46
N LEU A 182 8.35 42.05 -9.71
CA LEU A 182 9.20 42.61 -10.80
C LEU A 182 9.54 44.10 -10.63
N ARG A 183 8.69 44.86 -9.95
CA ARG A 183 8.92 46.30 -9.67
C ARG A 183 9.80 46.54 -8.43
N GLU A 184 9.61 45.71 -7.39
CA GLU A 184 10.25 45.91 -6.08
C GLU A 184 11.61 45.23 -5.98
N PHE A 185 11.82 44.13 -6.72
CA PHE A 185 13.00 43.27 -6.55
C PHE A 185 13.75 43.01 -7.87
N HIS A 186 14.92 42.41 -7.74
CA HIS A 186 15.72 41.99 -8.88
C HIS A 186 14.99 40.90 -9.69
N ALA A 187 15.16 40.86 -11.00
CA ALA A 187 14.44 39.91 -11.89
C ALA A 187 14.64 38.45 -11.50
N ASN A 188 15.82 38.07 -10.99
CA ASN A 188 16.07 36.70 -10.51
C ASN A 188 15.14 36.28 -9.38
N CYS A 189 14.61 37.23 -8.59
CA CYS A 189 13.73 36.94 -7.47
C CYS A 189 12.36 36.38 -7.87
N SER A 190 12.00 36.45 -9.17
CA SER A 190 10.72 36.02 -9.70
C SER A 190 10.77 35.26 -11.02
N ALA A 191 12.00 34.97 -11.51
CA ALA A 191 12.20 34.31 -12.81
C ALA A 191 11.51 32.94 -12.92
N ASP A 192 11.47 32.20 -11.84
CA ASP A 192 10.82 30.88 -11.72
C ASP A 192 9.28 30.98 -11.62
N LEU A 193 8.71 32.15 -11.38
CA LEU A 193 7.28 32.36 -11.15
C LEU A 193 6.53 32.91 -12.38
N VAL A 194 7.22 33.22 -13.47
CA VAL A 194 6.62 33.91 -14.63
C VAL A 194 5.50 33.12 -15.30
N ASP A 195 5.55 31.80 -15.23
CA ASP A 195 4.54 30.93 -15.83
C ASP A 195 3.38 30.58 -14.90
N ASN A 196 3.44 30.96 -13.61
CA ASN A 196 2.47 30.52 -12.61
C ASN A 196 1.03 30.89 -12.95
N GLU A 197 0.79 32.08 -13.52
CA GLU A 197 -0.55 32.51 -13.98
C GLU A 197 -1.08 31.56 -15.07
N ARG A 198 -0.27 31.21 -16.03
CA ARG A 198 -0.67 30.33 -17.14
C ARG A 198 -0.90 28.90 -16.67
N LEU A 199 0.02 28.36 -15.85
CA LEU A 199 -0.04 26.99 -15.33
C LEU A 199 -1.20 26.82 -14.37
N SER A 200 -1.38 27.75 -13.41
CA SER A 200 -2.51 27.66 -12.46
C SER A 200 -3.86 27.76 -13.16
N ARG A 201 -3.98 28.57 -14.22
CA ARG A 201 -5.20 28.65 -15.04
C ARG A 201 -5.49 27.31 -15.74
N ALA A 202 -4.47 26.63 -16.26
CA ALA A 202 -4.62 25.32 -16.90
C ALA A 202 -5.09 24.25 -15.88
N ASP A 203 -4.49 24.22 -14.68
CA ASP A 203 -4.85 23.27 -13.62
C ASP A 203 -6.27 23.54 -13.09
N LEU A 204 -6.66 24.80 -12.89
CA LEU A 204 -8.01 25.17 -12.50
C LEU A 204 -9.05 24.81 -13.59
N GLY A 205 -8.69 24.95 -14.87
CA GLY A 205 -9.52 24.50 -15.99
C GLY A 205 -9.69 22.98 -16.01
N SER A 206 -8.62 22.23 -15.75
CA SER A 206 -8.66 20.77 -15.62
C SER A 206 -9.53 20.32 -14.44
N ALA A 207 -9.39 20.99 -13.29
CA ALA A 207 -10.21 20.71 -12.12
C ALA A 207 -11.69 20.95 -12.36
N ASP A 208 -12.05 22.01 -13.07
CA ASP A 208 -13.42 22.32 -13.44
C ASP A 208 -14.04 21.25 -14.33
N ALA A 209 -13.34 20.87 -15.40
CA ALA A 209 -13.78 19.81 -16.29
C ALA A 209 -13.99 18.47 -15.56
N LEU A 210 -13.09 18.11 -14.62
CA LEU A 210 -13.22 16.92 -13.79
C LEU A 210 -14.43 17.00 -12.84
N LEU A 211 -14.72 18.17 -12.28
CA LEU A 211 -15.89 18.39 -11.43
C LEU A 211 -17.20 18.32 -12.23
N GLU A 212 -17.25 18.83 -13.45
CA GLU A 212 -18.40 18.67 -14.32
C GLU A 212 -18.67 17.20 -14.62
N GLN A 213 -17.63 16.43 -14.95
CA GLN A 213 -17.74 14.98 -15.14
C GLN A 213 -18.18 14.27 -13.84
N ALA A 214 -17.69 14.68 -12.67
CA ALA A 214 -18.10 14.12 -11.38
C ALA A 214 -19.59 14.35 -11.10
N VAL A 215 -20.10 15.55 -11.40
CA VAL A 215 -21.53 15.86 -11.30
C VAL A 215 -22.35 15.00 -12.23
N LEU A 216 -21.91 14.83 -13.48
CA LEU A 216 -22.58 13.99 -14.46
C LEU A 216 -22.60 12.52 -14.00
N ALA A 217 -21.48 11.98 -13.54
CA ALA A 217 -21.39 10.63 -13.00
C ALA A 217 -22.32 10.42 -11.80
N SER A 218 -22.39 11.40 -10.89
CA SER A 218 -23.30 11.37 -9.74
C SER A 218 -24.77 11.32 -10.17
N ARG A 219 -25.16 12.13 -11.17
CA ARG A 219 -26.54 12.15 -11.74
C ARG A 219 -26.89 10.84 -12.45
N GLN A 220 -25.92 10.17 -13.03
CA GLN A 220 -26.07 8.88 -13.71
C GLN A 220 -26.07 7.68 -12.76
N GLY A 221 -26.11 7.88 -11.44
CA GLY A 221 -26.09 6.79 -10.46
C GLY A 221 -24.72 6.09 -10.32
N ARG A 222 -23.63 6.74 -10.73
CA ARG A 222 -22.25 6.24 -10.63
C ARG A 222 -21.45 7.00 -9.58
N PRO A 223 -21.78 6.87 -8.27
CA PRO A 223 -21.19 7.71 -7.23
C PRO A 223 -19.70 7.40 -6.97
N GLU A 224 -19.25 6.16 -7.20
CA GLU A 224 -17.83 5.82 -7.07
C GLU A 224 -16.99 6.53 -8.13
N ALA A 225 -17.43 6.54 -9.37
CA ALA A 225 -16.78 7.31 -10.44
C ALA A 225 -16.79 8.82 -10.12
N ALA A 226 -17.86 9.35 -9.54
CA ALA A 226 -17.90 10.74 -9.11
C ALA A 226 -16.90 11.05 -8.00
N LEU A 227 -16.68 10.11 -7.05
CA LEU A 227 -15.66 10.25 -6.00
C LEU A 227 -14.25 10.23 -6.58
N ASP A 228 -13.98 9.38 -7.56
CA ASP A 228 -12.67 9.28 -8.20
C ASP A 228 -12.36 10.56 -9.01
N LEU A 229 -13.31 11.06 -9.76
CA LEU A 229 -13.18 12.32 -10.49
C LEU A 229 -13.00 13.51 -9.53
N ALA A 230 -13.74 13.55 -8.42
CA ALA A 230 -13.56 14.58 -7.40
C ALA A 230 -12.19 14.50 -6.71
N ARG A 231 -11.60 13.30 -6.56
CA ARG A 231 -10.23 13.13 -6.04
C ARG A 231 -9.21 13.69 -7.03
N GLN A 232 -9.37 13.42 -8.32
CA GLN A 232 -8.51 13.96 -9.38
C GLN A 232 -8.62 15.50 -9.45
N ALA A 233 -9.85 16.04 -9.39
CA ALA A 233 -10.06 17.48 -9.33
C ALA A 233 -9.39 18.13 -8.12
N ARG A 234 -9.43 17.48 -6.95
CA ARG A 234 -8.74 17.96 -5.75
C ARG A 234 -7.20 18.00 -5.92
N ALA A 235 -6.62 17.03 -6.61
CA ALA A 235 -5.19 17.03 -6.90
C ALA A 235 -4.81 18.18 -7.85
N ALA A 236 -5.59 18.42 -8.88
CA ALA A 236 -5.39 19.57 -9.80
C ALA A 236 -5.54 20.91 -9.07
N ILE A 237 -6.52 21.04 -8.16
CA ILE A 237 -6.66 22.25 -7.34
C ILE A 237 -5.44 22.45 -6.45
N ALA A 238 -4.91 21.39 -5.83
CA ALA A 238 -3.72 21.50 -4.97
C ALA A 238 -2.50 21.98 -5.77
N ALA A 239 -2.28 21.44 -6.98
CA ALA A 239 -1.21 21.92 -7.87
C ALA A 239 -1.40 23.41 -8.24
N ALA A 240 -2.65 23.82 -8.52
CA ALA A 240 -2.94 25.22 -8.79
C ALA A 240 -2.73 26.13 -7.57
N GLU A 241 -3.04 25.67 -6.34
CA GLU A 241 -2.82 26.42 -5.09
C GLU A 241 -1.34 26.77 -4.91
N ASP A 242 -0.45 25.80 -5.09
CA ASP A 242 1.00 26.01 -4.97
C ASP A 242 1.47 27.12 -5.94
N LEU A 243 0.96 27.11 -7.17
CA LEU A 243 1.29 28.10 -8.18
C LEU A 243 0.69 29.49 -7.89
N VAL A 244 -0.54 29.52 -7.33
CA VAL A 244 -1.26 30.75 -7.00
C VAL A 244 -0.65 31.45 -5.79
N ASP A 245 -0.29 30.68 -4.77
CA ASP A 245 0.19 31.24 -3.51
C ASP A 245 1.68 31.63 -3.58
N ALA A 246 2.49 30.94 -4.42
CA ALA A 246 3.94 31.17 -4.54
C ALA A 246 4.35 32.65 -4.80
N PRO A 247 3.71 33.45 -5.68
CA PRO A 247 4.08 34.84 -5.86
C PRO A 247 3.82 35.72 -4.62
N LEU A 248 2.73 35.47 -3.90
CA LEU A 248 2.40 36.20 -2.67
C LEU A 248 3.36 35.85 -1.54
N ASP A 249 3.65 34.56 -1.35
CA ASP A 249 4.58 34.07 -0.34
C ASP A 249 6.00 34.57 -0.62
N ARG A 250 6.42 34.55 -1.91
CA ARG A 250 7.69 35.11 -2.34
C ARG A 250 7.79 36.61 -2.03
N LEU A 251 6.72 37.36 -2.30
CA LEU A 251 6.67 38.78 -2.02
C LEU A 251 6.80 39.07 -0.51
N ALA A 252 6.09 38.31 0.32
CA ALA A 252 6.17 38.44 1.78
C ALA A 252 7.58 38.11 2.31
N LEU A 253 8.15 36.99 1.84
CA LEU A 253 9.51 36.57 2.20
C LEU A 253 10.55 37.64 1.83
N LEU A 254 10.53 38.13 0.59
CA LEU A 254 11.52 39.10 0.09
C LEU A 254 11.42 40.46 0.78
N ARG A 255 10.19 40.88 1.14
CA ARG A 255 10.00 42.08 1.96
C ARG A 255 10.60 41.92 3.36
N GLY A 256 10.36 40.77 4.01
CA GLY A 256 10.99 40.44 5.28
C GLY A 256 12.51 40.43 5.22
N LEU A 257 13.08 39.82 4.18
CA LEU A 257 14.54 39.82 3.96
C LEU A 257 15.10 41.21 3.67
N ARG A 258 14.40 42.06 2.91
CA ARG A 258 14.78 43.45 2.67
C ARG A 258 14.79 44.25 3.95
N ASP A 259 13.78 44.06 4.79
CA ASP A 259 13.62 44.86 6.02
C ASP A 259 14.60 44.40 7.12
N ASN A 260 14.94 43.10 7.19
CA ASN A 260 15.91 42.58 8.17
C ASN A 260 16.70 41.37 7.65
N PRO A 261 17.64 41.54 6.71
CA PRO A 261 18.43 40.41 6.18
C PRO A 261 19.31 39.74 7.24
N ALA A 262 19.74 40.49 8.27
CA ALA A 262 20.57 39.97 9.35
C ALA A 262 19.85 38.95 10.26
N GLU A 263 18.53 38.93 10.29
CA GLU A 263 17.78 37.94 11.06
C GLU A 263 17.96 36.54 10.48
N HIS A 264 17.81 36.41 9.19
CA HIS A 264 18.00 35.13 8.48
C HIS A 264 19.45 34.62 8.61
N GLU A 265 20.43 35.51 8.42
CA GLU A 265 21.83 35.18 8.64
C GLU A 265 22.09 34.69 10.07
N ARG A 266 21.58 35.40 11.08
CA ARG A 266 21.77 35.01 12.50
C ARG A 266 21.21 33.64 12.80
N ALA A 267 20.06 33.28 12.21
CA ALA A 267 19.47 31.98 12.39
C ALA A 267 20.34 30.85 11.80
N VAL A 268 20.91 31.06 10.61
CA VAL A 268 21.82 30.09 9.97
C VAL A 268 23.14 29.97 10.75
N ARG A 269 23.74 31.08 11.17
CA ARG A 269 24.95 31.08 11.99
C ARG A 269 24.73 30.41 13.37
N PHE A 270 23.53 30.54 13.93
CA PHE A 270 23.17 29.85 15.18
C PHE A 270 23.18 28.32 14.97
N ARG A 271 22.49 27.84 13.92
CA ARG A 271 22.48 26.40 13.57
C ARG A 271 23.88 25.86 13.33
N LEU A 272 24.74 26.61 12.64
CA LEU A 272 26.12 26.23 12.37
C LEU A 272 26.92 26.08 13.68
N ARG A 273 26.82 27.06 14.59
CA ARG A 273 27.49 27.00 15.91
C ARG A 273 27.03 25.82 16.75
N ASP A 274 25.74 25.51 16.71
CA ASP A 274 25.22 24.33 17.42
C ASP A 274 25.77 23.01 16.82
N ALA A 275 25.91 22.95 15.50
CA ALA A 275 26.53 21.81 14.84
C ALA A 275 28.04 21.67 15.20
N GLN A 276 28.78 22.78 15.26
CA GLN A 276 30.17 22.79 15.70
C GLN A 276 30.32 22.31 17.15
N ARG A 277 29.45 22.79 18.06
CA ARG A 277 29.41 22.29 19.46
C ARG A 277 29.13 20.78 19.50
N LEU A 278 28.12 20.33 18.77
CA LEU A 278 27.80 18.91 18.70
C LEU A 278 28.98 18.07 18.19
N ALA A 279 29.73 18.57 17.22
CA ALA A 279 30.92 17.89 16.68
C ALA A 279 32.02 17.78 17.76
N VAL A 280 32.21 18.82 18.59
CA VAL A 280 33.15 18.78 19.74
C VAL A 280 32.67 17.78 20.77
N ASP A 281 31.41 17.84 21.20
CA ASP A 281 30.82 17.02 22.27
C ASP A 281 30.86 15.52 21.89
N ARG A 282 30.82 15.21 20.60
CA ARG A 282 30.82 13.83 20.07
C ARG A 282 32.18 13.35 19.50
N GLY A 283 33.23 14.16 19.65
CA GLY A 283 34.58 13.81 19.15
C GLY A 283 34.66 13.72 17.62
N ALA A 284 33.77 14.37 16.91
CA ALA A 284 33.64 14.30 15.44
C ALA A 284 34.36 15.46 14.71
N VAL A 285 35.17 16.26 15.42
CA VAL A 285 35.87 17.45 14.88
C VAL A 285 36.85 17.06 13.77
N ALA A 286 37.59 15.95 13.93
CA ALA A 286 38.54 15.50 12.91
C ALA A 286 37.88 15.19 11.55
N GLU A 287 36.62 14.77 11.58
CA GLU A 287 35.85 14.41 10.39
C GLU A 287 35.08 15.59 9.79
N TRP A 288 34.48 16.44 10.65
CA TRP A 288 33.52 17.46 10.20
C TRP A 288 33.96 18.91 10.48
N GLY A 289 35.00 19.13 11.29
CA GLY A 289 35.39 20.46 11.73
C GLY A 289 35.70 21.37 10.57
N SER A 290 36.58 20.98 9.66
CA SER A 290 36.94 21.78 8.49
C SER A 290 35.78 22.08 7.54
N ALA A 291 34.84 21.10 7.40
CA ALA A 291 33.67 21.28 6.55
C ALA A 291 32.69 22.29 7.17
N LEU A 292 32.51 22.29 8.50
CA LEU A 292 31.69 23.27 9.23
C LEU A 292 32.35 24.66 9.22
N ASP A 293 33.67 24.76 9.38
CA ASP A 293 34.38 26.02 9.36
C ASP A 293 34.33 26.69 7.96
N ALA A 294 34.41 25.90 6.88
CA ALA A 294 34.20 26.38 5.54
C ALA A 294 32.81 27.01 5.31
N GLN A 295 31.78 26.58 6.08
CA GLN A 295 30.46 27.23 5.98
C GLN A 295 30.43 28.63 6.60
N VAL A 296 31.29 28.95 7.58
CA VAL A 296 31.42 30.30 8.13
C VAL A 296 31.84 31.26 7.02
N GLU A 297 32.91 30.91 6.29
CA GLU A 297 33.39 31.71 5.17
C GLU A 297 32.39 31.80 4.01
N ARG A 298 31.62 30.71 3.79
CA ARG A 298 30.55 30.72 2.79
C ARG A 298 29.46 31.71 3.16
N ILE A 299 29.01 31.75 4.42
CA ILE A 299 28.03 32.72 4.91
C ILE A 299 28.56 34.15 4.74
N ASP A 300 29.83 34.42 5.08
CA ASP A 300 30.42 35.74 4.94
C ASP A 300 30.40 36.22 3.47
N ARG A 301 30.72 35.34 2.52
CA ARG A 301 30.63 35.64 1.09
C ARG A 301 29.19 35.89 0.63
N ILE A 302 28.20 35.08 1.10
CA ILE A 302 26.80 35.27 0.77
C ILE A 302 26.28 36.62 1.26
N VAL A 303 26.62 37.00 2.50
CA VAL A 303 26.23 38.27 3.09
C VAL A 303 26.93 39.45 2.37
N GLY A 304 28.21 39.28 2.05
CA GLY A 304 28.98 40.28 1.30
C GLY A 304 28.49 40.52 -0.14
N ALA A 305 27.82 39.52 -0.72
CA ALA A 305 27.24 39.63 -2.06
C ALA A 305 25.89 40.40 -2.10
N LEU A 306 25.26 40.62 -0.92
CA LEU A 306 23.98 41.34 -0.83
C LEU A 306 24.22 42.87 -0.95
N GLN A 307 24.62 43.32 -2.14
CA GLN A 307 24.99 44.70 -2.40
C GLN A 307 24.24 45.27 -3.61
N GLY A 308 24.29 46.59 -3.78
CA GLY A 308 23.71 47.30 -4.93
C GLY A 308 22.30 47.85 -4.66
N ARG A 309 21.73 48.51 -5.68
CA ARG A 309 20.40 49.15 -5.56
C ARG A 309 19.24 48.15 -5.49
N HIS A 310 19.40 47.01 -6.15
CA HIS A 310 18.42 45.91 -6.15
C HIS A 310 19.16 44.59 -5.92
N PRO A 311 19.43 44.23 -4.63
CA PRO A 311 20.12 43.00 -4.31
C PRO A 311 19.26 41.78 -4.68
N ASP A 312 19.93 40.68 -5.02
CA ASP A 312 19.25 39.40 -5.25
C ASP A 312 18.92 38.70 -3.89
N TYR A 313 17.85 39.15 -3.26
CA TYR A 313 17.38 38.58 -2.00
C TYR A 313 16.95 37.10 -2.11
N TRP A 314 16.51 36.67 -3.30
CA TRP A 314 16.16 35.27 -3.51
C TRP A 314 17.40 34.38 -3.59
N GLY A 315 18.40 34.77 -4.35
CA GLY A 315 19.68 34.07 -4.37
C GLY A 315 20.34 34.04 -2.99
N TYR A 316 20.26 35.14 -2.23
CA TYR A 316 20.72 35.21 -0.85
C TYR A 316 19.99 34.18 0.05
N HIS A 317 18.67 34.12 -0.02
CA HIS A 317 17.86 33.17 0.73
C HIS A 317 18.24 31.73 0.39
N LEU A 318 18.24 31.37 -0.88
CA LEU A 318 18.58 30.01 -1.33
C LEU A 318 19.98 29.60 -0.90
N ALA A 319 20.95 30.46 -1.02
CA ALA A 319 22.34 30.18 -0.65
C ALA A 319 22.47 29.93 0.88
N LEU A 320 21.73 30.65 1.72
CA LEU A 320 21.68 30.42 3.16
C LEU A 320 20.92 29.14 3.53
N GLU A 321 19.83 28.81 2.83
CA GLU A 321 19.13 27.54 3.03
C GLU A 321 20.00 26.34 2.64
N GLU A 322 20.78 26.39 1.55
CA GLU A 322 21.75 25.36 1.21
C GLU A 322 22.80 25.14 2.34
N VAL A 323 23.27 26.21 2.98
CA VAL A 323 24.15 26.08 4.15
C VAL A 323 23.42 25.40 5.31
N SER A 324 22.16 25.78 5.58
CA SER A 324 21.34 25.18 6.62
C SER A 324 21.11 23.68 6.38
N GLU A 325 20.78 23.28 5.16
CA GLU A 325 20.58 21.88 4.78
C GLU A 325 21.87 21.07 4.91
N PHE A 326 23.00 21.61 4.46
CA PHE A 326 24.30 20.98 4.60
C PHE A 326 24.65 20.74 6.08
N VAL A 327 24.47 21.75 6.92
CA VAL A 327 24.70 21.65 8.38
C VAL A 327 23.77 20.60 9.02
N ALA A 328 22.49 20.60 8.67
CA ALA A 328 21.53 19.63 9.15
C ALA A 328 21.90 18.17 8.75
N GLY A 329 22.44 17.99 7.53
CA GLY A 329 22.96 16.72 7.07
C GLY A 329 24.14 16.22 7.93
N ILE A 330 25.08 17.10 8.28
CA ILE A 330 26.21 16.77 9.18
C ILE A 330 25.69 16.38 10.57
N VAL A 331 24.79 17.18 11.15
CA VAL A 331 24.19 16.90 12.47
C VAL A 331 23.54 15.52 12.51
N THR A 332 22.82 15.15 11.45
CA THR A 332 22.20 13.83 11.34
C THR A 332 23.23 12.69 11.34
N ARG A 333 24.32 12.85 10.59
CA ARG A 333 25.42 11.86 10.53
C ARG A 333 26.15 11.71 11.87
N ILE A 334 26.44 12.82 12.55
CA ILE A 334 27.07 12.79 13.88
C ILE A 334 26.18 12.04 14.88
N ARG A 335 24.86 12.28 14.87
CA ARG A 335 23.90 11.60 15.74
C ARG A 335 23.79 10.10 15.45
N GLN A 336 23.74 9.71 14.19
CA GLN A 336 23.67 8.30 13.79
C GLN A 336 24.90 7.50 14.23
N ARG A 337 26.12 8.08 14.09
CA ARG A 337 27.36 7.42 14.54
C ARG A 337 27.42 7.23 16.05
N SER A 338 26.82 8.13 16.82
CA SER A 338 26.80 8.02 18.29
C SER A 338 25.78 7.00 18.81
N ALA A 339 24.93 6.47 17.95
CA ALA A 339 23.93 5.45 18.29
C ALA A 339 24.41 4.02 17.96
N GLN A 340 25.55 3.88 17.31
CA GLN A 340 26.26 2.62 17.04
C GLN A 340 27.39 2.40 18.06
#